data_6b863d1a385deeed2ace87e1a62857ee
#
_entry.id   6b863d1a385deeed2ace87e1a62857ee
#
_cell.length_a   1.000
_cell.length_b   1.000
_cell.length_c   1.000
_cell.angle_alpha   90.00
_cell.angle_beta   90.00
_cell.angle_gamma   90.00
#
_symmetry.space_group_name_H-M   'P 1'
#
loop_
_entity.id
_entity.type
_entity.pdbx_description
1 polymer ?
#
loop_
_entity_poly.entity_id
_entity_poly.type
_entity_poly.pdbx_seq_one_letter_code
_entity_poly.pdbx_strand_id
1 'polypeptide(L)'
;PSAAPSPAISQLTLTNKVRLLSLDKASFNHPSWKKYYSQPARFIANIDPKVYGKNLVNTEPILTTGAYVGLGVRSDMDADLVYKMMKAFWDHINEAHALSVQLKDTLTTELATKALSGSVHPGAIRYWKERGVKIAPPLVYTEADVKKFKARVKSKK
;
A
#
# COMPACT_ATOMS: atom_id res chain seq x y z
N PRO A 1 -0.30 -2.15 -10.95
CA PRO A 1 -1.26 -1.18 -10.46
C PRO A 1 -0.49 0.08 -10.12
N SER A 2 -0.72 1.12 -10.88
CA SER A 2 -0.13 2.43 -10.65
C SER A 2 -1.11 3.28 -9.85
N ALA A 3 -0.59 4.06 -8.91
CA ALA A 3 -1.39 5.09 -8.26
C ALA A 3 -1.82 6.15 -9.29
N ALA A 4 -2.88 6.88 -9.03
CA ALA A 4 -3.25 8.03 -9.86
C ALA A 4 -2.44 9.27 -9.48
N PRO A 5 -1.92 10.06 -10.44
CA PRO A 5 -1.99 9.82 -11.87
C PRO A 5 -1.07 8.69 -12.35
N SER A 6 -1.59 7.81 -13.20
CA SER A 6 -0.80 6.77 -13.86
C SER A 6 0.03 7.38 -14.99
N PRO A 7 1.37 7.16 -15.06
CA PRO A 7 2.19 7.70 -16.14
C PRO A 7 1.70 7.29 -17.53
N ALA A 8 1.26 6.05 -17.71
CA ALA A 8 0.73 5.57 -18.99
C ALA A 8 -0.55 6.30 -19.41
N ILE A 9 -1.47 6.54 -18.49
CA ILE A 9 -2.69 7.29 -18.78
C ILE A 9 -2.35 8.77 -19.04
N SER A 10 -1.45 9.36 -18.24
CA SER A 10 -0.99 10.73 -18.44
C SER A 10 -0.38 10.91 -19.83
N GLN A 11 0.47 9.98 -20.26
CA GLN A 11 1.06 10.02 -21.60
C GLN A 11 0.00 9.89 -22.69
N LEU A 12 -0.97 8.99 -22.54
CA LEU A 12 -2.06 8.80 -23.50
C LEU A 12 -2.93 10.08 -23.64
N THR A 13 -3.18 10.76 -22.53
CA THR A 13 -3.98 12.00 -22.53
C THR A 13 -3.23 13.22 -23.08
N LEU A 14 -1.92 13.15 -23.35
CA LEU A 14 -1.23 14.25 -24.02
C LEU A 14 -1.75 14.50 -25.44
N THR A 15 -2.10 13.44 -26.15
CA THR A 15 -2.44 13.49 -27.57
C THR A 15 -3.85 13.00 -27.90
N ASN A 16 -4.47 12.24 -26.99
CA ASN A 16 -5.78 11.60 -27.24
C ASN A 16 -6.82 12.02 -26.23
N LYS A 17 -8.07 12.11 -26.67
CA LYS A 17 -9.22 12.18 -25.77
C LYS A 17 -9.47 10.80 -25.17
N VAL A 18 -9.43 10.71 -23.85
CA VAL A 18 -9.53 9.46 -23.09
C VAL A 18 -10.71 9.53 -22.14
N ARG A 19 -11.45 8.44 -22.00
CA ARG A 19 -12.47 8.25 -20.97
C ARG A 19 -12.05 7.07 -20.09
N LEU A 20 -11.96 7.30 -18.79
CA LEU A 20 -11.82 6.23 -17.81
C LEU A 20 -13.22 5.75 -17.39
N LEU A 21 -13.41 4.44 -17.33
CA LEU A 21 -14.67 3.87 -16.88
C LEU A 21 -14.71 3.90 -15.36
N SER A 22 -15.77 4.52 -14.83
CA SER A 22 -16.06 4.51 -13.39
C SER A 22 -16.82 3.25 -13.02
N LEU A 23 -16.53 2.71 -11.85
CA LEU A 23 -17.36 1.67 -11.26
C LEU A 23 -18.70 2.28 -10.80
N ASP A 24 -19.78 1.51 -10.90
CA ASP A 24 -21.07 1.92 -10.38
C ASP A 24 -21.13 1.75 -8.85
N LYS A 25 -21.67 2.76 -8.16
CA LYS A 25 -21.83 2.74 -6.70
C LYS A 25 -22.70 1.56 -6.23
N ALA A 26 -23.75 1.21 -6.99
CA ALA A 26 -24.62 0.11 -6.63
C ALA A 26 -23.90 -1.25 -6.63
N SER A 27 -22.92 -1.40 -7.51
CA SER A 27 -22.09 -2.62 -7.58
C SER A 27 -21.37 -2.93 -6.27
N PHE A 28 -20.99 -1.92 -5.47
CA PHE A 28 -20.31 -2.13 -4.20
C PHE A 28 -21.18 -2.79 -3.11
N ASN A 29 -22.51 -2.79 -3.29
CA ASN A 29 -23.43 -3.49 -2.41
C ASN A 29 -23.45 -5.02 -2.66
N HIS A 30 -22.93 -5.48 -3.79
CA HIS A 30 -22.88 -6.90 -4.12
C HIS A 30 -21.97 -7.67 -3.12
N PRO A 31 -22.36 -8.88 -2.67
CA PRO A 31 -21.59 -9.67 -1.69
C PRO A 31 -20.12 -9.88 -2.05
N SER A 32 -19.81 -10.08 -3.34
CA SER A 32 -18.42 -10.24 -3.81
C SER A 32 -17.56 -8.99 -3.56
N TRP A 33 -18.14 -7.79 -3.74
CA TRP A 33 -17.44 -6.53 -3.45
C TRP A 33 -17.26 -6.34 -1.94
N LYS A 34 -18.28 -6.64 -1.13
CA LYS A 34 -18.15 -6.59 0.33
C LYS A 34 -17.03 -7.52 0.82
N LYS A 35 -16.95 -8.73 0.27
CA LYS A 35 -15.86 -9.67 0.55
C LYS A 35 -14.50 -9.13 0.12
N TYR A 36 -14.41 -8.45 -1.03
CA TYR A 36 -13.17 -7.85 -1.49
C TYR A 36 -12.67 -6.74 -0.55
N TYR A 37 -13.57 -5.83 -0.12
CA TYR A 37 -13.20 -4.72 0.76
C TYR A 37 -13.07 -5.10 2.24
N SER A 38 -13.53 -6.28 2.64
CA SER A 38 -13.22 -6.81 3.97
C SER A 38 -11.77 -7.28 4.12
N GLN A 39 -11.05 -7.41 3.00
CA GLN A 39 -9.63 -7.75 3.03
C GLN A 39 -8.80 -6.54 3.47
N PRO A 40 -7.77 -6.75 4.31
CA PRO A 40 -6.86 -5.68 4.70
C PRO A 40 -6.23 -4.97 3.50
N ALA A 41 -5.93 -3.69 3.67
CA ALA A 41 -5.27 -2.86 2.66
C ALA A 41 -6.06 -2.66 1.35
N ARG A 42 -7.37 -2.91 1.33
CA ARG A 42 -8.26 -2.64 0.21
C ARG A 42 -9.17 -1.46 0.51
N PHE A 43 -9.42 -0.61 -0.48
CA PHE A 43 -10.30 0.54 -0.32
C PHE A 43 -10.98 0.93 -1.63
N ILE A 44 -12.05 1.70 -1.52
CA ILE A 44 -12.70 2.35 -2.66
C ILE A 44 -12.01 3.70 -2.84
N ALA A 45 -11.55 3.99 -4.04
CA ALA A 45 -10.87 5.23 -4.39
C ALA A 45 -11.69 6.07 -5.36
N ASN A 46 -11.57 7.38 -5.24
CA ASN A 46 -12.05 8.35 -6.22
C ASN A 46 -10.84 9.02 -6.86
N ILE A 47 -10.79 9.02 -8.18
CA ILE A 47 -9.77 9.73 -8.95
C ILE A 47 -10.39 11.02 -9.46
N ASP A 48 -9.79 12.18 -9.11
CA ASP A 48 -10.17 13.46 -9.71
C ASP A 48 -9.74 13.46 -11.18
N PRO A 49 -10.66 13.64 -12.14
CA PRO A 49 -10.30 13.70 -13.56
C PRO A 49 -9.24 14.75 -13.91
N LYS A 50 -9.20 15.84 -13.16
CA LYS A 50 -8.25 16.95 -13.37
C LYS A 50 -6.79 16.54 -13.32
N VAL A 51 -6.45 15.45 -12.60
CA VAL A 51 -5.07 14.97 -12.49
C VAL A 51 -4.48 14.49 -13.83
N TYR A 52 -5.33 14.21 -14.83
CA TYR A 52 -4.93 13.77 -16.18
C TYR A 52 -5.07 14.86 -17.26
N GLY A 53 -5.46 16.08 -16.87
CA GLY A 53 -5.56 17.21 -17.77
C GLY A 53 -6.80 17.21 -18.67
N LYS A 54 -6.82 18.16 -19.64
CA LYS A 54 -8.00 18.50 -20.44
C LYS A 54 -8.49 17.41 -21.41
N ASN A 55 -7.64 16.48 -21.74
CA ASN A 55 -8.00 15.40 -22.68
C ASN A 55 -8.63 14.18 -22.00
N LEU A 56 -8.67 14.14 -20.67
CA LEU A 56 -9.55 13.22 -19.97
C LEU A 56 -10.97 13.80 -20.01
N VAL A 57 -11.90 13.08 -20.69
CA VAL A 57 -13.26 13.59 -20.93
C VAL A 57 -14.24 13.33 -19.78
N ASN A 58 -13.79 12.72 -18.70
CA ASN A 58 -14.58 12.56 -17.49
C ASN A 58 -14.78 13.93 -16.81
N THR A 59 -16.01 14.22 -16.42
CA THR A 59 -16.40 15.44 -15.68
C THR A 59 -16.56 15.17 -14.18
N GLU A 60 -16.92 13.94 -13.84
CA GLU A 60 -17.17 13.48 -12.48
C GLU A 60 -16.01 12.65 -11.94
N PRO A 61 -15.82 12.60 -10.61
CA PRO A 61 -14.84 11.72 -9.99
C PRO A 61 -15.02 10.26 -10.42
N ILE A 62 -13.92 9.60 -10.75
CA ILE A 62 -13.91 8.24 -11.26
C ILE A 62 -13.77 7.29 -10.08
N LEU A 63 -14.85 6.56 -9.81
CA LEU A 63 -14.89 5.57 -8.74
C LEU A 63 -14.17 4.29 -9.16
N THR A 64 -13.23 3.84 -8.35
CA THR A 64 -12.41 2.66 -8.64
C THR A 64 -12.00 1.94 -7.36
N THR A 65 -11.32 0.82 -7.51
CA THR A 65 -10.70 0.09 -6.40
C THR A 65 -9.29 0.56 -6.15
N GLY A 66 -8.90 0.65 -4.89
CA GLY A 66 -7.53 0.90 -4.47
C GLY A 66 -6.99 -0.22 -3.60
N ALA A 67 -5.67 -0.34 -3.59
CA ALA A 67 -4.96 -1.19 -2.66
C ALA A 67 -3.66 -0.50 -2.24
N TYR A 68 -3.33 -0.62 -0.96
CA TYR A 68 -2.02 -0.18 -0.50
C TYR A 68 -0.93 -1.13 -0.97
N VAL A 69 0.24 -0.57 -1.24
CA VAL A 69 1.45 -1.32 -1.59
C VAL A 69 2.39 -1.26 -0.40
N GLY A 70 2.98 -2.39 -0.04
CA GLY A 70 3.92 -2.49 1.06
C GLY A 70 5.20 -3.20 0.64
N LEU A 71 6.27 -2.99 1.38
CA LEU A 71 7.50 -3.75 1.24
C LEU A 71 7.41 -5.02 2.09
N GLY A 72 7.63 -6.16 1.45
CA GLY A 72 7.70 -7.46 2.11
C GLY A 72 9.13 -7.91 2.33
N VAL A 73 9.39 -8.53 3.47
CA VAL A 73 10.65 -9.20 3.78
C VAL A 73 10.36 -10.65 4.16
N ARG A 74 11.37 -11.51 4.06
CA ARG A 74 11.23 -12.88 4.54
C ARG A 74 11.01 -12.87 6.06
N SER A 75 10.15 -13.74 6.54
CA SER A 75 9.83 -13.83 7.98
C SER A 75 10.99 -14.34 8.85
N ASP A 76 11.98 -15.00 8.24
CA ASP A 76 13.19 -15.50 8.91
C ASP A 76 14.39 -14.55 8.80
N MET A 77 14.21 -13.35 8.23
CA MET A 77 15.26 -12.34 8.18
C MET A 77 15.64 -11.90 9.60
N ASP A 78 16.88 -11.50 9.79
CA ASP A 78 17.35 -11.00 11.08
C ASP A 78 16.60 -9.75 11.50
N ALA A 79 16.16 -9.71 12.77
CA ALA A 79 15.32 -8.61 13.26
C ALA A 79 16.09 -7.29 13.38
N ASP A 80 17.39 -7.34 13.69
CA ASP A 80 18.21 -6.13 13.74
C ASP A 80 18.45 -5.56 12.35
N LEU A 81 18.63 -6.44 11.36
CA LEU A 81 18.73 -6.01 9.96
C LEU A 81 17.46 -5.31 9.51
N VAL A 82 16.28 -5.91 9.72
CA VAL A 82 15.01 -5.30 9.33
C VAL A 82 14.77 -3.99 10.08
N TYR A 83 15.11 -3.92 11.36
CA TYR A 83 15.04 -2.67 12.12
C TYR A 83 15.92 -1.57 11.50
N LYS A 84 17.18 -1.90 11.15
CA LYS A 84 18.11 -0.96 10.50
C LYS A 84 17.60 -0.51 9.12
N MET A 85 17.01 -1.42 8.35
CA MET A 85 16.36 -1.07 7.07
C MET A 85 15.20 -0.11 7.26
N MET A 86 14.32 -0.36 8.22
CA MET A 86 13.22 0.54 8.56
C MET A 86 13.73 1.91 8.97
N LYS A 87 14.74 1.95 9.84
CA LYS A 87 15.35 3.19 10.30
C LYS A 87 15.96 3.98 9.15
N ALA A 88 16.80 3.35 8.34
CA ALA A 88 17.43 4.00 7.18
C ALA A 88 16.37 4.57 6.22
N PHE A 89 15.34 3.81 5.89
CA PHE A 89 14.29 4.26 4.99
C PHE A 89 13.52 5.48 5.53
N TRP A 90 13.07 5.43 6.79
CA TRP A 90 12.26 6.50 7.36
C TRP A 90 13.06 7.72 7.80
N ASP A 91 14.33 7.57 8.13
CA ASP A 91 15.21 8.71 8.41
C ASP A 91 15.54 9.51 7.13
N HIS A 92 15.48 8.84 5.96
CA HIS A 92 15.69 9.44 4.64
C HIS A 92 14.41 9.60 3.81
N ILE A 93 13.25 9.60 4.46
CA ILE A 93 11.95 9.64 3.78
C ILE A 93 11.79 10.86 2.84
N ASN A 94 12.42 11.97 3.18
CA ASN A 94 12.38 13.18 2.38
C ASN A 94 13.02 12.99 0.98
N GLU A 95 14.01 12.12 0.85
CA GLU A 95 14.59 11.77 -0.44
C GLU A 95 13.56 11.05 -1.33
N ALA A 96 12.81 10.10 -0.74
CA ALA A 96 11.71 9.45 -1.44
C ALA A 96 10.59 10.44 -1.81
N HIS A 97 10.25 11.38 -0.93
CA HIS A 97 9.26 12.43 -1.21
C HIS A 97 9.68 13.36 -2.34
N ALA A 98 10.99 13.60 -2.50
CA ALA A 98 11.52 14.43 -3.58
C ALA A 98 11.38 13.79 -4.97
N LEU A 99 11.23 12.46 -5.04
CA LEU A 99 11.08 11.74 -6.31
C LEU A 99 9.70 11.95 -6.95
N SER A 100 8.68 12.23 -6.14
CA SER A 100 7.31 12.40 -6.65
C SER A 100 6.42 13.07 -5.61
N VAL A 101 5.63 14.05 -6.04
CA VAL A 101 4.57 14.67 -5.21
C VAL A 101 3.62 13.61 -4.65
N GLN A 102 3.32 12.58 -5.43
CA GLN A 102 2.45 11.50 -5.03
C GLN A 102 3.02 10.68 -3.86
N LEU A 103 4.34 10.45 -3.81
CA LEU A 103 4.98 9.78 -2.68
C LEU A 103 4.89 10.62 -1.41
N LYS A 104 4.98 11.93 -1.54
CA LYS A 104 4.82 12.84 -0.39
C LYS A 104 3.46 12.68 0.28
N ASP A 105 2.40 12.50 -0.49
CA ASP A 105 1.04 12.39 0.02
C ASP A 105 0.67 10.97 0.46
N THR A 106 1.30 9.95 -0.10
CA THR A 106 0.93 8.54 0.12
C THR A 106 1.91 7.78 1.00
N LEU A 107 3.17 8.20 1.07
CA LEU A 107 4.21 7.55 1.87
C LEU A 107 4.38 8.30 3.20
N THR A 108 3.38 8.17 4.06
CA THR A 108 3.35 8.78 5.39
C THR A 108 3.35 7.72 6.49
N THR A 109 3.81 8.07 7.66
CA THR A 109 3.79 7.18 8.85
C THR A 109 2.39 6.66 9.15
N GLU A 110 1.38 7.53 9.01
CA GLU A 110 -0.01 7.18 9.25
C GLU A 110 -0.50 6.12 8.25
N LEU A 111 -0.25 6.30 6.96
CA LEU A 111 -0.69 5.37 5.92
C LEU A 111 0.12 4.08 5.94
N ALA A 112 1.41 4.14 6.26
CA ALA A 112 2.27 2.96 6.36
C ALA A 112 1.77 1.94 7.37
N THR A 113 1.13 2.38 8.45
CA THR A 113 0.59 1.51 9.50
C THR A 113 -0.85 1.06 9.24
N LYS A 114 -1.63 1.84 8.48
CA LYS A 114 -2.98 1.45 8.02
C LYS A 114 -2.95 0.47 6.85
N ALA A 115 -1.89 0.50 6.06
CA ALA A 115 -1.74 -0.26 4.83
C ALA A 115 -1.28 -1.72 5.02
N LEU A 116 -1.17 -2.20 6.24
CA LEU A 116 -0.64 -3.52 6.56
C LEU A 116 -1.65 -4.60 6.19
N SER A 117 -1.29 -5.45 5.22
CA SER A 117 -2.11 -6.56 4.73
C SER A 117 -1.67 -7.93 5.24
N GLY A 118 -0.61 -7.99 6.03
CA GLY A 118 -0.04 -9.21 6.58
C GLY A 118 0.69 -8.97 7.89
N SER A 119 1.24 -10.04 8.46
CA SER A 119 1.99 -9.96 9.72
C SER A 119 3.22 -9.07 9.56
N VAL A 120 3.45 -8.22 10.54
CA VAL A 120 4.57 -7.27 10.57
C VAL A 120 5.79 -7.95 11.17
N HIS A 121 6.94 -7.83 10.53
CA HIS A 121 8.19 -8.43 10.99
C HIS A 121 8.63 -7.86 12.35
N PRO A 122 9.22 -8.67 13.28
CA PRO A 122 9.63 -8.20 14.61
C PRO A 122 10.54 -6.97 14.59
N GLY A 123 11.47 -6.86 13.65
CA GLY A 123 12.32 -5.69 13.47
C GLY A 123 11.54 -4.43 13.11
N ALA A 124 10.50 -4.55 12.29
CA ALA A 124 9.63 -3.43 11.95
C ALA A 124 8.72 -3.05 13.13
N ILE A 125 8.23 -4.03 13.91
CA ILE A 125 7.45 -3.76 15.13
C ILE A 125 8.28 -2.96 16.12
N ARG A 126 9.55 -3.33 16.33
CA ARG A 126 10.48 -2.60 17.21
C ARG A 126 10.62 -1.16 16.76
N TYR A 127 10.85 -0.92 15.48
CA TYR A 127 10.96 0.43 14.91
C TYR A 127 9.71 1.29 15.16
N TRP A 128 8.52 0.73 14.85
CA TRP A 128 7.26 1.45 15.06
C TRP A 128 6.97 1.72 16.53
N LYS A 129 7.32 0.78 17.41
CA LYS A 129 7.17 0.96 18.87
C LYS A 129 8.03 2.13 19.38
N GLU A 130 9.27 2.27 18.93
CA GLU A 130 10.14 3.40 19.26
C GLU A 130 9.56 4.75 18.81
N ARG A 131 8.80 4.74 17.71
CA ARG A 131 8.09 5.93 17.19
C ARG A 131 6.71 6.14 17.84
N GLY A 132 6.37 5.39 18.87
CA GLY A 132 5.06 5.50 19.56
C GLY A 132 3.89 4.93 18.76
N VAL A 133 4.13 4.23 17.67
CA VAL A 133 3.10 3.65 16.80
C VAL A 133 2.76 2.24 17.24
N LYS A 134 1.48 1.99 17.51
CA LYS A 134 0.98 0.66 17.89
C LYS A 134 0.57 -0.13 16.65
N ILE A 135 1.12 -1.34 16.52
CA ILE A 135 0.67 -2.31 15.52
C ILE A 135 -0.34 -3.24 16.19
N ALA A 136 -1.58 -3.25 15.67
CA ALA A 136 -2.66 -4.05 16.25
C ALA A 136 -2.54 -5.54 15.88
N PRO A 137 -2.91 -6.47 16.77
CA PRO A 137 -3.17 -7.86 16.39
C PRO A 137 -4.30 -7.94 15.35
N PRO A 138 -4.29 -8.90 14.39
CA PRO A 138 -3.38 -10.05 14.27
C PRO A 138 -2.10 -9.77 13.47
N LEU A 139 -1.77 -8.52 13.19
CA LEU A 139 -0.64 -8.14 12.34
C LEU A 139 0.73 -8.26 13.05
N VAL A 140 0.71 -8.50 14.37
CA VAL A 140 1.95 -8.71 15.14
C VAL A 140 2.48 -10.11 14.88
N TYR A 141 3.66 -10.19 14.30
CA TYR A 141 4.35 -11.45 14.07
C TYR A 141 5.08 -11.86 15.37
N THR A 142 4.81 -13.07 15.86
CA THR A 142 5.40 -13.59 17.09
C THR A 142 6.64 -14.43 16.82
N GLU A 143 7.49 -14.63 17.84
CA GLU A 143 8.64 -15.55 17.73
C GLU A 143 8.20 -16.99 17.41
N ALA A 144 7.03 -17.40 17.90
CA ALA A 144 6.44 -18.70 17.57
C ALA A 144 6.14 -18.82 16.07
N ASP A 145 5.67 -17.75 15.43
CA ASP A 145 5.42 -17.71 13.98
C ASP A 145 6.73 -17.81 13.19
N VAL A 146 7.78 -17.11 13.62
CA VAL A 146 9.13 -17.22 13.04
C VAL A 146 9.65 -18.66 13.14
N LYS A 147 9.50 -19.30 14.30
CA LYS A 147 9.94 -20.69 14.54
C LYS A 147 9.19 -21.67 13.65
N LYS A 148 7.87 -21.52 13.53
CA LYS A 148 7.02 -22.30 12.62
C LYS A 148 7.47 -22.17 11.17
N PHE A 149 7.74 -20.95 10.72
CA PHE A 149 8.17 -20.70 9.35
C PHE A 149 9.53 -21.34 9.07
N LYS A 150 10.52 -21.16 9.97
CA LYS A 150 11.84 -21.78 9.85
C LYS A 150 11.77 -23.31 9.76
N ALA A 151 10.91 -23.94 10.54
CA ALA A 151 10.67 -25.39 10.49
C ALA A 151 10.11 -25.82 9.12
N ARG A 152 9.13 -25.06 8.58
CA ARG A 152 8.50 -25.35 7.28
C ARG A 152 9.45 -25.18 6.10
N VAL A 153 10.38 -24.23 6.17
CA VAL A 153 11.41 -24.03 5.13
C VAL A 153 12.44 -25.17 5.14
N LYS A 154 12.83 -25.66 6.32
CA LYS A 154 13.74 -26.80 6.45
C LYS A 154 13.16 -28.12 5.95
N SER A 155 11.84 -28.32 6.08
CA SER A 155 11.18 -29.55 5.62
C SER A 155 11.00 -29.64 4.10
N LYS A 156 11.27 -28.55 3.37
CA LYS A 156 11.14 -28.48 1.90
C LYS A 156 12.48 -28.53 1.15
N LYS A 157 13.59 -28.66 1.89
CA LYS A 157 14.93 -28.97 1.38
C LYS A 157 15.24 -30.44 1.56
#